data_5ce316cfdf745c6a47265e8baf1a85b7
#
_entry.id   5ce316cfdf745c6a47265e8baf1a85b7
#
_cell.length_a   1.000
_cell.length_b   1.000
_cell.length_c   1.000
_cell.angle_alpha   90.00
_cell.angle_beta   90.00
_cell.angle_gamma   90.00
#
_symmetry.space_group_name_H-M   'P 1'
#
loop_
_entity.id
_entity.type
_entity.pdbx_description
1 polymer ?
#
loop_
_entity_poly.entity_id
_entity_poly.type
_entity_poly.pdbx_seq_one_letter_code
_entity_poly.pdbx_strand_id
1 'polypeptide(L)'
;MDETGGQEPVKRETARLADLAVEGLPEDAPEAAYAATDRVPPDLDPEETAHDPEAERGPKAVMTAYAQALEAGDAGLAADLYAENGLLTSADEQISGRAWIAGWHEDLLRRGPVTSTPAAQGNDTGRLEVDSAAGHYLVELALDASGRIGTARWLTPDEANLPQEERERSAT
;
A
#
# COMPACT_ATOMS: atom_id res chain seq x y z
N MET A 1 -31.04 14.05 51.84
CA MET A 1 -30.15 12.91 51.81
C MET A 1 -29.52 12.94 50.42
N ASP A 2 -28.62 13.83 50.12
CA ASP A 2 -27.18 13.91 50.41
C ASP A 2 -26.43 12.61 50.15
N GLU A 3 -25.74 12.57 49.02
CA GLU A 3 -24.40 12.03 48.98
C GLU A 3 -23.66 12.48 47.72
N THR A 4 -22.87 13.47 47.97
CA THR A 4 -21.75 14.00 47.22
C THR A 4 -20.66 12.92 47.08
N GLY A 5 -20.38 12.43 45.90
CA GLY A 5 -19.24 11.57 45.62
C GLY A 5 -18.18 12.34 44.83
N GLY A 6 -17.18 12.79 45.56
CA GLY A 6 -16.09 13.60 45.04
C GLY A 6 -15.21 12.86 44.01
N GLN A 7 -14.95 13.52 42.90
CA GLN A 7 -13.88 13.17 41.99
C GLN A 7 -12.57 13.77 42.51
N GLU A 8 -11.66 12.91 42.92
CA GLU A 8 -10.28 13.31 43.19
C GLU A 8 -9.52 13.52 41.86
N PRO A 9 -8.78 14.61 41.75
CA PRO A 9 -7.95 14.83 40.58
C PRO A 9 -6.68 13.98 40.70
N VAL A 10 -6.48 13.10 39.70
CA VAL A 10 -5.22 12.37 39.51
C VAL A 10 -4.12 13.38 39.20
N LYS A 11 -3.29 13.66 40.16
CA LYS A 11 -2.06 14.43 40.01
C LYS A 11 -1.13 13.66 39.07
N ARG A 12 -0.91 14.21 37.90
CA ARG A 12 0.16 13.81 37.00
C ARG A 12 1.49 14.17 37.64
N GLU A 13 2.19 13.14 38.04
CA GLU A 13 3.57 13.22 38.50
C GLU A 13 4.51 13.37 37.30
N THR A 14 4.60 14.59 36.78
CA THR A 14 5.64 15.03 35.84
C THR A 14 6.75 15.72 36.62
N ALA A 15 7.59 14.94 37.26
CA ALA A 15 8.81 15.51 37.79
C ALA A 15 9.87 14.41 37.94
N ARG A 16 11.07 14.75 37.43
CA ARG A 16 12.35 14.11 37.70
C ARG A 16 12.84 13.09 36.68
N LEU A 17 13.18 13.60 35.50
CA LEU A 17 14.24 13.05 34.66
C LEU A 17 15.22 14.16 34.22
N ALA A 18 15.61 15.01 35.17
CA ALA A 18 16.58 16.06 34.95
C ALA A 18 17.62 16.08 36.08
N ASP A 19 18.14 14.89 36.40
CA ASP A 19 19.27 14.83 37.33
C ASP A 19 20.03 13.50 37.19
N LEU A 20 20.46 13.20 35.95
CA LEU A 20 21.56 12.28 35.71
C LEU A 20 22.76 13.14 35.34
N ALA A 21 23.43 13.55 36.38
CA ALA A 21 24.74 14.19 36.33
C ALA A 21 25.69 13.38 35.42
N VAL A 22 26.21 14.07 34.44
CA VAL A 22 27.41 13.66 33.70
C VAL A 22 28.57 13.72 34.66
N GLU A 23 28.79 12.67 35.42
CA GLU A 23 30.03 12.47 36.17
C GLU A 23 30.79 11.33 35.50
N GLY A 24 31.95 11.66 34.98
CA GLY A 24 33.00 10.69 34.67
C GLY A 24 33.23 10.37 33.21
N LEU A 25 33.57 11.38 32.41
CA LEU A 25 34.41 11.13 31.24
C LEU A 25 35.86 11.12 31.76
N PRO A 26 36.64 10.03 31.61
CA PRO A 26 38.05 10.02 31.93
C PRO A 26 38.77 10.94 30.95
N GLU A 27 39.50 11.91 31.49
CA GLU A 27 40.36 12.89 30.74
C GLU A 27 41.58 12.24 30.09
N ASP A 28 41.73 10.94 30.10
CA ASP A 28 42.85 10.21 29.50
C ASP A 28 42.37 9.28 28.35
N ALA A 29 41.67 9.82 27.36
CA ALA A 29 41.53 9.14 26.09
C ALA A 29 42.79 9.43 25.26
N PRO A 30 43.61 8.44 24.89
CA PRO A 30 44.79 8.66 24.09
C PRO A 30 44.41 9.21 22.72
N GLU A 31 44.98 10.31 22.35
CA GLU A 31 44.89 11.03 21.06
C GLU A 31 45.23 10.15 19.83
N ALA A 32 45.48 8.85 20.03
CA ALA A 32 45.88 7.91 18.98
C ALA A 32 44.74 7.19 18.28
N ALA A 33 43.47 7.45 18.65
CA ALA A 33 42.33 6.74 18.07
C ALA A 33 41.70 7.41 16.83
N TYR A 34 42.15 8.62 16.46
CA TYR A 34 41.57 9.35 15.32
C TYR A 34 42.39 9.28 14.02
N ALA A 35 43.43 8.46 13.97
CA ALA A 35 44.30 8.37 12.79
C ALA A 35 44.07 7.16 11.90
N ALA A 36 42.90 6.50 12.00
CA ALA A 36 42.66 5.26 11.23
C ALA A 36 41.26 5.15 10.60
N THR A 37 40.72 6.26 10.10
CA THR A 37 39.51 6.17 9.25
C THR A 37 39.62 7.07 8.03
N ASP A 38 40.78 7.09 7.40
CA ASP A 38 40.92 7.55 6.03
C ASP A 38 40.79 6.32 5.09
N ARG A 39 39.82 5.44 5.39
CA ARG A 39 39.28 4.54 4.42
C ARG A 39 38.10 5.26 3.80
N VAL A 40 38.38 5.99 2.73
CA VAL A 40 37.41 6.30 1.70
C VAL A 40 36.74 4.95 1.39
N PRO A 41 35.42 4.81 1.59
CA PRO A 41 34.74 3.60 1.14
C PRO A 41 35.05 3.45 -0.35
N PRO A 42 35.28 2.21 -0.85
CA PRO A 42 35.50 2.01 -2.27
C PRO A 42 34.37 2.72 -3.00
N ASP A 43 34.76 3.49 -4.04
CA ASP A 43 33.85 4.20 -4.90
C ASP A 43 32.64 3.28 -5.19
N LEU A 44 31.56 3.50 -4.46
CA LEU A 44 30.27 3.00 -4.86
C LEU A 44 29.97 3.78 -6.12
N ASP A 45 30.07 3.11 -7.26
CA ASP A 45 29.72 3.69 -8.53
C ASP A 45 28.37 4.38 -8.37
N PRO A 46 28.28 5.71 -8.57
CA PRO A 46 27.01 6.42 -8.43
C PRO A 46 25.95 5.95 -9.43
N GLU A 47 26.32 5.09 -10.38
CA GLU A 47 25.41 4.46 -11.32
C GLU A 47 24.70 3.21 -10.74
N GLU A 48 25.23 2.58 -9.66
CA GLU A 48 24.62 1.37 -9.09
C GLU A 48 23.53 1.66 -8.06
N THR A 49 23.34 2.91 -7.68
CA THR A 49 22.26 3.35 -6.79
C THR A 49 21.31 4.35 -7.43
N ALA A 50 21.38 4.54 -8.73
CA ALA A 50 20.30 5.19 -9.46
C ALA A 50 19.10 4.24 -9.46
N HIS A 51 18.40 4.21 -8.31
CA HIS A 51 17.10 3.64 -8.15
C HIS A 51 16.19 4.31 -9.18
N ASP A 52 15.94 3.60 -10.29
CA ASP A 52 15.07 4.10 -11.33
C ASP A 52 13.62 4.04 -10.80
N PRO A 53 13.03 5.18 -10.43
CA PRO A 53 11.67 5.20 -9.91
C PRO A 53 10.64 4.75 -10.96
N GLU A 54 11.04 4.64 -12.24
CA GLU A 54 10.20 4.09 -13.30
C GLU A 54 10.26 2.55 -13.33
N ALA A 55 11.38 1.94 -12.92
CA ALA A 55 11.50 0.49 -12.82
C ALA A 55 10.57 -0.11 -11.74
N GLU A 56 10.21 0.67 -10.72
CA GLU A 56 9.24 0.26 -9.69
C GLU A 56 7.78 0.36 -10.15
N ARG A 57 7.51 1.01 -11.28
CA ARG A 57 6.15 1.18 -11.81
C ARG A 57 5.70 0.06 -12.74
N GLY A 58 6.45 -1.03 -12.79
CA GLY A 58 6.04 -2.21 -13.56
C GLY A 58 4.79 -2.88 -12.97
N PRO A 59 4.08 -3.69 -13.77
CA PRO A 59 2.83 -4.34 -13.37
C PRO A 59 2.92 -5.10 -12.05
N LYS A 60 4.06 -5.71 -11.77
CA LYS A 60 4.30 -6.43 -10.51
C LYS A 60 4.25 -5.49 -9.30
N ALA A 61 4.92 -4.34 -9.38
CA ALA A 61 4.94 -3.38 -8.28
C ALA A 61 3.55 -2.79 -8.02
N VAL A 62 2.83 -2.46 -9.09
CA VAL A 62 1.44 -1.94 -9.01
C VAL A 62 0.51 -3.00 -8.44
N MET A 63 0.59 -4.25 -8.90
CA MET A 63 -0.20 -5.36 -8.33
C MET A 63 0.08 -5.57 -6.84
N THR A 64 1.37 -5.56 -6.45
CA THR A 64 1.75 -5.72 -5.05
C THR A 64 1.22 -4.57 -4.19
N ALA A 65 1.36 -3.33 -4.67
CA ALA A 65 0.84 -2.16 -3.97
C ALA A 65 -0.69 -2.18 -3.86
N TYR A 66 -1.37 -2.61 -4.93
CA TYR A 66 -2.82 -2.73 -4.95
C TYR A 66 -3.31 -3.82 -3.98
N ALA A 67 -2.66 -4.99 -3.98
CA ALA A 67 -2.94 -6.06 -3.04
C ALA A 67 -2.78 -5.58 -1.59
N GLN A 68 -1.67 -4.92 -1.28
CA GLN A 68 -1.39 -4.37 0.05
C GLN A 68 -2.42 -3.32 0.49
N ALA A 69 -2.86 -2.45 -0.41
CA ALA A 69 -3.87 -1.45 -0.12
C ALA A 69 -5.22 -2.10 0.23
N LEU A 70 -5.63 -3.12 -0.53
CA LEU A 70 -6.86 -3.90 -0.26
C LEU A 70 -6.78 -4.62 1.09
N GLU A 71 -5.66 -5.30 1.39
CA GLU A 71 -5.45 -6.02 2.64
C GLU A 71 -5.37 -5.08 3.85
N ALA A 72 -4.81 -3.88 3.67
CA ALA A 72 -4.77 -2.84 4.68
C ALA A 72 -6.14 -2.17 4.92
N GLY A 73 -7.12 -2.41 4.05
CA GLY A 73 -8.42 -1.75 4.11
C GLY A 73 -8.36 -0.28 3.69
N ASP A 74 -7.36 0.11 2.91
CA ASP A 74 -7.13 1.48 2.47
C ASP A 74 -7.66 1.71 1.04
N ALA A 75 -8.92 2.10 0.96
CA ALA A 75 -9.61 2.38 -0.31
C ALA A 75 -8.98 3.58 -1.06
N GLY A 76 -8.49 4.58 -0.33
CA GLY A 76 -7.83 5.75 -0.91
C GLY A 76 -6.54 5.36 -1.60
N LEU A 77 -5.69 4.60 -0.91
CA LEU A 77 -4.44 4.10 -1.46
C LEU A 77 -4.67 3.18 -2.67
N ALA A 78 -5.68 2.30 -2.61
CA ALA A 78 -6.05 1.46 -3.74
C ALA A 78 -6.46 2.30 -4.95
N ALA A 79 -7.27 3.35 -4.75
CA ALA A 79 -7.71 4.24 -5.81
C ALA A 79 -6.59 5.12 -6.36
N ASP A 80 -5.60 5.50 -5.55
CA ASP A 80 -4.46 6.32 -5.98
C ASP A 80 -3.55 5.61 -7.00
N LEU A 81 -3.63 4.29 -7.07
CA LEU A 81 -2.93 3.50 -8.10
C LEU A 81 -3.59 3.61 -9.49
N TYR A 82 -4.83 4.06 -9.56
CA TYR A 82 -5.51 4.26 -10.85
C TYR A 82 -5.09 5.56 -11.52
N ALA A 83 -5.18 5.56 -12.83
CA ALA A 83 -5.17 6.79 -13.62
C ALA A 83 -6.34 7.70 -13.18
N GLU A 84 -6.24 9.00 -13.45
CA GLU A 84 -7.29 9.96 -13.07
C GLU A 84 -8.65 9.58 -13.69
N ASN A 85 -8.63 9.12 -14.93
CA ASN A 85 -9.78 8.62 -15.69
C ASN A 85 -9.83 7.09 -15.76
N GLY A 86 -9.21 6.40 -14.80
CA GLY A 86 -9.19 4.94 -14.74
C GLY A 86 -10.59 4.36 -14.69
N LEU A 87 -10.71 3.14 -15.18
CA LEU A 87 -11.97 2.42 -15.30
C LEU A 87 -11.95 1.16 -14.45
N LEU A 88 -12.95 0.99 -13.62
CA LEU A 88 -13.22 -0.23 -12.87
C LEU A 88 -14.52 -0.83 -13.40
N THR A 89 -14.50 -2.12 -13.73
CA THR A 89 -15.68 -2.86 -14.17
C THR A 89 -15.89 -4.06 -13.24
N SER A 90 -17.07 -4.23 -12.72
CA SER A 90 -17.54 -5.41 -12.00
C SER A 90 -18.75 -6.00 -12.73
N ALA A 91 -19.28 -7.13 -12.24
CA ALA A 91 -20.47 -7.78 -12.85
C ALA A 91 -21.67 -6.82 -12.97
N ASP A 92 -21.84 -5.94 -11.99
CA ASP A 92 -23.05 -5.14 -11.86
C ASP A 92 -22.86 -3.67 -12.29
N GLU A 93 -21.63 -3.21 -12.43
CA GLU A 93 -21.38 -1.78 -12.64
C GLU A 93 -20.02 -1.46 -13.32
N GLN A 94 -20.01 -0.33 -13.96
CA GLN A 94 -18.81 0.26 -14.55
C GLN A 94 -18.60 1.66 -13.99
N ILE A 95 -17.42 1.89 -13.41
CA ILE A 95 -17.09 3.10 -12.66
C ILE A 95 -15.86 3.74 -13.29
N SER A 96 -15.93 5.03 -13.55
CA SER A 96 -14.83 5.81 -14.08
C SER A 96 -14.46 6.96 -13.16
N GLY A 97 -13.15 7.17 -13.02
CA GLY A 97 -12.58 8.24 -12.23
C GLY A 97 -12.24 7.83 -10.79
N ARG A 98 -11.07 8.27 -10.36
CA ARG A 98 -10.42 7.85 -9.11
C ARG A 98 -11.31 8.02 -7.87
N ALA A 99 -12.03 9.14 -7.76
CA ALA A 99 -12.88 9.41 -6.59
C ALA A 99 -14.04 8.41 -6.47
N TRP A 100 -14.64 8.02 -7.59
CA TRP A 100 -15.71 7.03 -7.61
C TRP A 100 -15.19 5.62 -7.35
N ILE A 101 -14.01 5.32 -7.87
CA ILE A 101 -13.31 4.05 -7.62
C ILE A 101 -12.96 3.93 -6.14
N ALA A 102 -12.55 5.00 -5.47
CA ALA A 102 -12.32 5.02 -4.03
C ALA A 102 -13.60 4.67 -3.26
N GLY A 103 -14.72 5.28 -3.60
CA GLY A 103 -16.02 4.98 -2.97
C GLY A 103 -16.44 3.52 -3.14
N TRP A 104 -16.20 2.95 -4.32
CA TRP A 104 -16.48 1.53 -4.57
C TRP A 104 -15.61 0.61 -3.69
N HIS A 105 -14.31 0.91 -3.56
CA HIS A 105 -13.43 0.16 -2.67
C HIS A 105 -13.83 0.32 -1.20
N GLU A 106 -14.25 1.51 -0.78
CA GLU A 106 -14.78 1.71 0.58
C GLU A 106 -15.97 0.80 0.87
N ASP A 107 -16.90 0.67 -0.08
CA ASP A 107 -18.06 -0.20 0.06
C ASP A 107 -17.69 -1.68 0.10
N LEU A 108 -16.72 -2.10 -0.71
CA LEU A 108 -16.17 -3.46 -0.68
C LEU A 108 -15.53 -3.76 0.68
N LEU A 109 -14.62 -2.89 1.13
CA LEU A 109 -13.84 -3.07 2.36
C LEU A 109 -14.69 -2.96 3.63
N ARG A 110 -15.78 -2.20 3.59
CA ARG A 110 -16.75 -2.11 4.68
C ARG A 110 -17.47 -3.44 4.96
N ARG A 111 -17.56 -4.32 3.96
CA ARG A 111 -18.21 -5.63 4.09
C ARG A 111 -17.35 -6.64 4.87
N GLY A 112 -16.03 -6.41 4.98
CA GLY A 112 -15.13 -7.27 5.74
C GLY A 112 -13.70 -7.25 5.19
N PRO A 113 -12.80 -8.01 5.85
CA PRO A 113 -11.42 -8.10 5.42
C PRO A 113 -11.30 -8.68 4.01
N VAL A 114 -10.28 -8.23 3.31
CA VAL A 114 -9.91 -8.68 1.97
C VAL A 114 -8.53 -9.32 2.04
N THR A 115 -8.34 -10.44 1.37
CA THR A 115 -7.05 -11.04 1.12
C THR A 115 -6.82 -11.14 -0.37
N SER A 116 -5.59 -10.99 -0.82
CA SER A 116 -5.25 -10.98 -2.23
C SER A 116 -3.97 -11.74 -2.53
N THR A 117 -3.96 -12.46 -3.65
CA THR A 117 -2.81 -13.23 -4.09
C THR A 117 -2.53 -12.93 -5.56
N PRO A 118 -1.30 -12.51 -5.93
CA PRO A 118 -0.93 -12.35 -7.34
C PRO A 118 -1.03 -13.70 -8.07
N ALA A 119 -1.82 -13.76 -9.14
CA ALA A 119 -2.05 -14.99 -9.91
C ALA A 119 -1.21 -15.05 -11.20
N ALA A 120 -1.11 -13.94 -11.95
CA ALA A 120 -0.35 -13.88 -13.20
C ALA A 120 0.09 -12.45 -13.52
N GLN A 121 1.12 -12.32 -14.35
CA GLN A 121 1.66 -11.04 -14.78
C GLN A 121 2.06 -11.09 -16.27
N GLY A 122 1.70 -10.05 -17.01
CA GLY A 122 2.17 -9.74 -18.36
C GLY A 122 3.05 -8.47 -18.37
N ASN A 123 3.32 -7.93 -19.54
CA ASN A 123 4.12 -6.71 -19.69
C ASN A 123 3.40 -5.48 -19.08
N ASP A 124 2.12 -5.30 -19.42
CA ASP A 124 1.29 -4.17 -18.98
C ASP A 124 0.02 -4.64 -18.27
N THR A 125 -0.07 -5.93 -17.95
CA THR A 125 -1.24 -6.55 -17.36
C THR A 125 -0.87 -7.36 -16.14
N GLY A 126 -1.80 -7.47 -15.20
CA GLY A 126 -1.67 -8.30 -14.02
C GLY A 126 -2.98 -8.93 -13.64
N ARG A 127 -2.90 -10.03 -12.89
CA ARG A 127 -4.05 -10.72 -12.33
C ARG A 127 -3.84 -10.96 -10.85
N LEU A 128 -4.91 -10.74 -10.08
CA LEU A 128 -4.97 -11.00 -8.64
C LEU A 128 -6.18 -11.87 -8.37
N GLU A 129 -6.02 -12.86 -7.51
CA GLU A 129 -7.14 -13.51 -6.85
C GLU A 129 -7.46 -12.75 -5.59
N VAL A 130 -8.72 -12.40 -5.38
CA VAL A 130 -9.19 -11.58 -4.26
C VAL A 130 -10.32 -12.30 -3.56
N ASP A 131 -10.13 -12.57 -2.28
CA ASP A 131 -11.16 -13.11 -1.39
C ASP A 131 -11.67 -12.02 -0.47
N SER A 132 -12.97 -11.85 -0.42
CA SER A 132 -13.66 -10.87 0.43
C SER A 132 -14.93 -11.45 1.01
N ALA A 133 -15.54 -10.75 1.96
CA ALA A 133 -16.86 -11.11 2.47
C ALA A 133 -17.97 -11.08 1.39
N ALA A 134 -17.74 -10.36 0.27
CA ALA A 134 -18.66 -10.31 -0.86
C ALA A 134 -18.50 -11.49 -1.84
N GLY A 135 -17.41 -12.23 -1.75
CA GLY A 135 -17.11 -13.39 -2.59
C GLY A 135 -15.65 -13.47 -3.02
N HIS A 136 -15.38 -14.43 -3.87
CA HIS A 136 -14.11 -14.62 -4.55
C HIS A 136 -14.14 -13.96 -5.93
N TYR A 137 -13.08 -13.25 -6.29
CA TYR A 137 -12.96 -12.53 -7.54
C TYR A 137 -11.60 -12.79 -8.19
N LEU A 138 -11.59 -12.80 -9.52
CA LEU A 138 -10.36 -12.63 -10.29
C LEU A 138 -10.30 -11.18 -10.79
N VAL A 139 -9.28 -10.45 -10.39
CA VAL A 139 -9.08 -9.06 -10.79
C VAL A 139 -8.04 -9.00 -11.89
N GLU A 140 -8.44 -8.55 -13.08
CA GLU A 140 -7.55 -8.29 -14.21
C GLU A 140 -7.23 -6.80 -14.25
N LEU A 141 -5.94 -6.45 -14.19
CA LEU A 141 -5.45 -5.08 -14.26
C LEU A 141 -4.73 -4.85 -15.58
N ALA A 142 -4.96 -3.70 -16.20
CA ALA A 142 -4.15 -3.21 -17.30
C ALA A 142 -3.63 -1.82 -16.97
N LEU A 143 -2.32 -1.61 -17.15
CA LEU A 143 -1.67 -0.34 -16.91
C LEU A 143 -1.74 0.54 -18.16
N ASP A 144 -1.82 1.83 -17.93
CA ASP A 144 -1.65 2.84 -18.96
C ASP A 144 -0.17 3.18 -19.20
N ALA A 145 0.08 4.08 -20.15
CA ALA A 145 1.44 4.50 -20.48
C ALA A 145 2.17 5.23 -19.34
N SER A 146 1.47 5.66 -18.29
CA SER A 146 2.05 6.29 -17.09
C SER A 146 2.38 5.27 -16.00
N GLY A 147 2.15 3.97 -16.24
CA GLY A 147 2.34 2.91 -15.26
C GLY A 147 1.29 2.90 -14.16
N ARG A 148 0.12 3.51 -14.39
CA ARG A 148 -1.03 3.48 -13.49
C ARG A 148 -2.07 2.51 -14.01
N ILE A 149 -2.98 2.06 -13.13
CA ILE A 149 -4.09 1.21 -13.55
C ILE A 149 -5.04 2.02 -14.42
N GLY A 150 -5.01 1.75 -15.73
CA GLY A 150 -5.95 2.33 -16.68
C GLY A 150 -7.31 1.62 -16.63
N THR A 151 -7.29 0.29 -16.50
CA THR A 151 -8.51 -0.50 -16.36
C THR A 151 -8.33 -1.61 -15.33
N ALA A 152 -9.38 -1.88 -14.58
CA ALA A 152 -9.49 -3.05 -13.70
C ALA A 152 -10.83 -3.75 -13.94
N ARG A 153 -10.80 -5.07 -14.07
CA ARG A 153 -12.00 -5.90 -14.21
C ARG A 153 -12.08 -6.87 -13.05
N TRP A 154 -13.14 -6.78 -12.28
CA TRP A 154 -13.44 -7.67 -11.18
C TRP A 154 -14.42 -8.73 -11.67
N LEU A 155 -13.92 -9.92 -11.89
CA LEU A 155 -14.64 -11.05 -12.45
C LEU A 155 -15.02 -12.04 -11.36
N THR A 156 -16.28 -12.47 -11.35
CA THR A 156 -16.69 -13.63 -10.58
C THR A 156 -16.05 -14.91 -11.16
N PRO A 157 -15.96 -16.02 -10.41
CA PRO A 157 -15.41 -17.28 -10.93
C PRO A 157 -16.12 -17.77 -12.19
N ASP A 158 -17.42 -17.53 -12.30
CA ASP A 158 -18.21 -17.93 -13.48
C ASP A 158 -17.80 -17.09 -14.70
N GLU A 159 -17.65 -15.77 -14.55
CA GLU A 159 -17.20 -14.87 -15.60
C GLU A 159 -15.74 -15.12 -15.98
N ALA A 160 -14.87 -15.44 -15.00
CA ALA A 160 -13.47 -15.73 -15.24
C ALA A 160 -13.26 -16.97 -16.13
N ASN A 161 -14.20 -17.91 -16.09
CA ASN A 161 -14.18 -19.14 -16.89
C ASN A 161 -14.78 -18.98 -18.30
N LEU A 162 -15.44 -17.85 -18.59
CA LEU A 162 -15.97 -17.59 -19.93
C LEU A 162 -14.85 -17.31 -20.93
N PRO A 163 -15.01 -17.70 -22.22
CA PRO A 163 -14.12 -17.26 -23.28
C PRO A 163 -14.05 -15.72 -23.34
N GLN A 164 -12.89 -15.20 -23.68
CA GLN A 164 -12.67 -13.73 -23.70
C GLN A 164 -13.68 -13.00 -24.59
N GLU A 165 -14.09 -13.60 -25.72
CA GLU A 165 -15.09 -13.03 -26.62
C GLU A 165 -16.47 -12.86 -25.98
N GLU A 166 -16.85 -13.76 -25.07
CA GLU A 166 -18.12 -13.67 -24.33
C GLU A 166 -18.05 -12.64 -23.20
N ARG A 167 -16.89 -12.50 -22.55
CA ARG A 167 -16.65 -11.50 -21.52
C ARG A 167 -16.75 -10.07 -22.07
N GLU A 168 -16.25 -9.85 -23.29
CA GLU A 168 -16.31 -8.53 -23.94
C GLU A 168 -17.73 -8.15 -24.37
N ARG A 169 -18.58 -9.13 -24.69
CA ARG A 169 -19.99 -8.88 -25.03
C ARG A 169 -20.85 -8.54 -23.80
N SER A 170 -20.50 -9.08 -22.64
CA SER A 170 -21.25 -8.82 -21.39
C SER A 170 -20.93 -7.45 -20.79
N ALA A 171 -19.86 -6.80 -21.24
CA ALA A 171 -19.40 -5.49 -20.74
C ALA A 171 -19.93 -4.30 -21.57
N THR A 172 -20.82 -4.51 -22.56
CA THR A 172 -21.40 -3.49 -23.43
C THR A 172 -22.87 -3.26 -23.14
#